data_445e21578f6ac31118a45f9806d5dc74
#
_entry.id   445e21578f6ac31118a45f9806d5dc74
#
_cell.length_a   1.000
_cell.length_b   1.000
_cell.length_c   1.000
_cell.angle_alpha   90.00
_cell.angle_beta   90.00
_cell.angle_gamma   90.00
#
_symmetry.space_group_name_H-M   'P 1'
#
loop_
_entity.id
_entity.type
_entity.pdbx_description
1 polymer ?
#
loop_
_entity_poly.entity_id
_entity_poly.type
_entity_poly.pdbx_seq_one_letter_code
_entity_poly.pdbx_strand_id
1 'polypeptide(L)'
;MPFVDRKFTIVAAFLAMAVLSGLCTQAGAQDADERLYVVTHIDVLGQNGAAEAAKMLHEFAADSRKDQGSVRFEVLRDPNRLNHFSIVEVWRTRQDFEAHLAAGHSKAFREKIQPMLGSPFDERLHKLLP
;
A
#
# COMPACT_ATOMS: atom_id res chain seq x y z
N MET A 1 -76.84 31.99 24.38
CA MET A 1 -75.60 32.56 23.95
C MET A 1 -74.49 31.93 24.76
N PRO A 2 -73.80 30.96 24.26
CA PRO A 2 -72.63 30.47 24.97
C PRO A 2 -71.37 31.10 24.45
N PHE A 3 -70.57 31.47 25.39
CA PHE A 3 -69.22 32.00 25.28
C PHE A 3 -68.29 30.94 24.68
N VAL A 4 -67.54 31.30 23.64
CA VAL A 4 -66.46 30.47 23.05
C VAL A 4 -65.13 30.92 23.62
N ASP A 5 -64.56 30.10 24.50
CA ASP A 5 -63.18 30.28 25.00
C ASP A 5 -62.19 29.82 23.95
N ARG A 6 -61.43 30.73 23.40
CA ARG A 6 -60.30 30.48 22.53
C ARG A 6 -59.02 30.29 23.39
N LYS A 7 -58.67 29.09 23.68
CA LYS A 7 -57.38 28.78 24.25
C LYS A 7 -56.32 28.78 23.15
N PHE A 8 -55.45 29.76 23.17
CA PHE A 8 -54.25 29.84 22.33
C PHE A 8 -53.24 28.77 22.83
N THR A 9 -53.02 27.73 22.03
CA THR A 9 -51.95 26.79 22.28
C THR A 9 -50.71 27.28 21.55
N ILE A 10 -49.74 27.77 22.30
CA ILE A 10 -48.40 28.13 21.77
C ILE A 10 -47.64 26.83 21.57
N VAL A 11 -47.47 26.45 20.32
CA VAL A 11 -46.54 25.36 19.95
C VAL A 11 -45.14 25.94 19.88
N ALA A 12 -44.35 25.60 20.91
CA ALA A 12 -42.91 25.90 20.90
C ALA A 12 -42.19 24.95 19.93
N ALA A 13 -41.82 25.46 18.78
CA ALA A 13 -40.94 24.77 17.85
C ALA A 13 -39.49 24.73 18.41
N PHE A 14 -39.12 23.60 18.97
CA PHE A 14 -37.69 23.35 19.28
C PHE A 14 -36.91 23.13 17.98
N LEU A 15 -36.12 24.11 17.63
CA LEU A 15 -35.14 24.02 16.56
C LEU A 15 -34.00 23.12 17.06
N ALA A 16 -34.02 21.84 16.68
CA ALA A 16 -32.90 20.95 16.90
C ALA A 16 -31.79 21.29 15.91
N MET A 17 -30.85 22.10 16.36
CA MET A 17 -29.61 22.39 15.63
C MET A 17 -28.71 21.14 15.73
N ALA A 18 -28.73 20.29 14.70
CA ALA A 18 -27.81 19.18 14.59
C ALA A 18 -26.41 19.74 14.33
N VAL A 19 -25.58 19.68 15.35
CA VAL A 19 -24.15 19.94 15.26
C VAL A 19 -23.53 18.78 14.49
N LEU A 20 -23.38 18.94 13.17
CA LEU A 20 -22.59 18.04 12.32
C LEU A 20 -21.13 18.48 12.45
N SER A 21 -20.51 18.15 13.57
CA SER A 21 -19.08 18.44 13.81
C SER A 21 -18.27 17.13 13.77
N GLY A 22 -17.46 16.99 12.73
CA GLY A 22 -16.17 16.36 12.88
C GLY A 22 -16.08 14.82 12.86
N LEU A 23 -16.43 14.18 11.74
CA LEU A 23 -15.99 12.79 11.49
C LEU A 23 -15.13 12.72 10.20
N CYS A 24 -14.08 13.50 10.12
CA CYS A 24 -13.25 13.49 8.92
C CYS A 24 -11.73 13.41 9.16
N THR A 25 -11.26 12.96 10.33
CA THR A 25 -9.81 13.02 10.63
C THR A 25 -9.18 11.74 11.21
N GLN A 26 -9.89 10.62 11.29
CA GLN A 26 -9.29 9.39 11.83
C GLN A 26 -8.97 8.30 10.80
N ALA A 27 -9.58 8.32 9.62
CA ALA A 27 -9.32 7.30 8.58
C ALA A 27 -7.86 7.30 8.10
N GLY A 28 -7.24 8.48 7.94
CA GLY A 28 -5.87 8.57 7.44
C GLY A 28 -4.78 8.10 8.41
N ALA A 29 -5.02 8.19 9.73
CA ALA A 29 -4.05 7.76 10.74
C ALA A 29 -4.10 6.24 10.96
N GLN A 30 -5.28 5.64 10.92
CA GLN A 30 -5.45 4.18 11.02
C GLN A 30 -4.90 3.46 9.78
N ASP A 31 -5.13 4.00 8.58
CA ASP A 31 -4.57 3.47 7.34
C ASP A 31 -3.03 3.49 7.31
N ALA A 32 -2.40 4.46 7.98
CA ALA A 32 -0.93 4.54 8.04
C ALA A 32 -0.34 3.47 8.98
N ASP A 33 -1.02 3.12 10.06
CA ASP A 33 -0.58 2.10 11.02
C ASP A 33 -0.74 0.67 10.45
N GLU A 34 -1.68 0.44 9.55
CA GLU A 34 -1.87 -0.85 8.88
C GLU A 34 -0.87 -1.10 7.74
N ARG A 35 -0.28 -0.05 7.17
CA ARG A 35 0.65 -0.18 6.04
C ARG A 35 1.81 -1.08 6.35
N LEU A 36 2.14 -1.93 5.37
CA LEU A 36 3.33 -2.76 5.37
C LEU A 36 4.37 -2.16 4.42
N TYR A 37 5.58 -1.97 4.91
CA TYR A 37 6.74 -1.58 4.12
C TYR A 37 7.63 -2.79 3.94
N VAL A 38 8.05 -3.06 2.70
CA VAL A 38 8.92 -4.18 2.39
C VAL A 38 10.15 -3.65 1.64
N VAL A 39 11.31 -4.10 2.05
CA VAL A 39 12.57 -3.82 1.37
C VAL A 39 13.21 -5.16 1.03
N THR A 40 13.42 -5.39 -0.26
CA THR A 40 14.05 -6.61 -0.77
C THR A 40 15.34 -6.26 -1.46
N HIS A 41 16.45 -6.85 -1.01
CA HIS A 41 17.74 -6.76 -1.69
C HIS A 41 17.92 -7.94 -2.64
N ILE A 42 18.40 -7.65 -3.85
CA ILE A 42 18.61 -8.63 -4.93
C ILE A 42 20.03 -8.45 -5.47
N ASP A 43 20.84 -9.47 -5.28
CA ASP A 43 22.19 -9.54 -5.81
C ASP A 43 22.23 -10.51 -6.99
N VAL A 44 22.64 -10.04 -8.14
CA VAL A 44 22.78 -10.84 -9.37
C VAL A 44 24.20 -11.30 -9.55
N LEU A 45 24.39 -12.53 -10.00
CA LEU A 45 25.70 -13.10 -10.30
C LEU A 45 26.41 -12.31 -11.41
N GLY A 46 27.50 -11.65 -11.03
CA GLY A 46 28.33 -10.90 -11.96
C GLY A 46 27.61 -9.72 -12.62
N GLN A 47 28.35 -8.95 -13.40
CA GLN A 47 27.80 -7.76 -14.05
C GLN A 47 27.10 -8.05 -15.39
N ASN A 48 27.40 -9.20 -16.01
CA ASN A 48 26.88 -9.53 -17.33
C ASN A 48 25.37 -9.77 -17.33
N GLY A 49 24.81 -10.28 -16.22
CA GLY A 49 23.35 -10.47 -16.06
C GLY A 49 22.59 -9.22 -15.62
N ALA A 50 23.28 -8.15 -15.25
CA ALA A 50 22.68 -6.98 -14.64
C ALA A 50 21.66 -6.26 -15.54
N ALA A 51 21.89 -6.21 -16.84
CA ALA A 51 21.01 -5.55 -17.81
C ALA A 51 19.71 -6.36 -17.99
N GLU A 52 19.80 -7.68 -18.06
CA GLU A 52 18.64 -8.57 -18.16
C GLU A 52 17.83 -8.56 -16.86
N ALA A 53 18.49 -8.65 -15.71
CA ALA A 53 17.84 -8.53 -14.42
C ALA A 53 17.12 -7.19 -14.26
N ALA A 54 17.73 -6.08 -14.69
CA ALA A 54 17.10 -4.76 -14.67
C ALA A 54 15.82 -4.71 -15.52
N LYS A 55 15.82 -5.34 -16.70
CA LYS A 55 14.64 -5.44 -17.55
C LYS A 55 13.52 -6.25 -16.87
N MET A 56 13.86 -7.43 -16.33
CA MET A 56 12.90 -8.27 -15.62
C MET A 56 12.32 -7.56 -14.40
N LEU A 57 13.14 -6.85 -13.63
CA LEU A 57 12.69 -6.06 -12.47
C LEU A 57 11.79 -4.89 -12.89
N HIS A 58 12.07 -4.26 -14.02
CA HIS A 58 11.22 -3.19 -14.55
C HIS A 58 9.82 -3.71 -14.95
N GLU A 59 9.77 -4.84 -15.65
CA GLU A 59 8.51 -5.50 -16.02
C GLU A 59 7.74 -5.95 -14.78
N PHE A 60 8.41 -6.57 -13.82
CA PHE A 60 7.82 -6.99 -12.56
C PHE A 60 7.22 -5.81 -11.78
N ALA A 61 7.95 -4.69 -11.69
CA ALA A 61 7.45 -3.48 -11.04
C ALA A 61 6.21 -2.90 -11.74
N ALA A 62 6.17 -2.94 -13.07
CA ALA A 62 5.03 -2.45 -13.84
C ALA A 62 3.74 -3.27 -13.56
N ASP A 63 3.87 -4.59 -13.37
CA ASP A 63 2.74 -5.46 -13.04
C ASP A 63 2.36 -5.33 -11.56
N SER A 64 3.33 -5.30 -10.65
CA SER A 64 3.10 -5.19 -9.21
C SER A 64 2.41 -3.89 -8.80
N ARG A 65 2.62 -2.81 -9.55
CA ARG A 65 1.90 -1.54 -9.31
C ARG A 65 0.40 -1.62 -9.59
N LYS A 66 -0.05 -2.61 -10.35
CA LYS A 66 -1.46 -2.84 -10.67
C LYS A 66 -2.17 -3.72 -9.64
N ASP A 67 -1.41 -4.37 -8.76
CA ASP A 67 -1.96 -5.24 -7.73
C ASP A 67 -2.82 -4.48 -6.74
N GLN A 68 -3.87 -5.13 -6.27
CA GLN A 68 -4.72 -4.56 -5.24
C GLN A 68 -3.90 -4.28 -3.98
N GLY A 69 -4.07 -3.07 -3.42
CA GLY A 69 -3.37 -2.66 -2.21
C GLY A 69 -1.95 -2.16 -2.41
N SER A 70 -1.42 -2.19 -3.65
CA SER A 70 -0.14 -1.57 -3.97
C SER A 70 -0.21 -0.05 -3.82
N VAL A 71 0.54 0.51 -2.86
CA VAL A 71 0.64 1.96 -2.62
C VAL A 71 1.88 2.52 -3.29
N ARG A 72 2.99 1.76 -3.23
CA ARG A 72 4.28 2.13 -3.82
C ARG A 72 5.03 0.87 -4.21
N PHE A 73 5.63 0.86 -5.38
CA PHE A 73 6.52 -0.21 -5.82
C PHE A 73 7.63 0.39 -6.66
N GLU A 74 8.85 0.40 -6.12
CA GLU A 74 10.02 1.00 -6.75
C GLU A 74 11.16 -0.01 -6.81
N VAL A 75 11.88 0.01 -7.92
CA VAL A 75 13.13 -0.71 -8.09
C VAL A 75 14.26 0.29 -8.14
N LEU A 76 15.21 0.11 -7.26
CA LEU A 76 16.42 0.92 -7.15
C LEU A 76 17.61 0.08 -7.60
N ARG A 77 18.63 0.73 -8.16
CA ARG A 77 19.90 0.10 -8.54
C ARG A 77 21.03 0.82 -7.85
N ASP A 78 21.97 0.08 -7.30
CA ASP A 78 23.18 0.64 -6.72
C ASP A 78 24.03 1.27 -7.86
N PRO A 79 24.36 2.58 -7.80
CA PRO A 79 25.11 3.25 -8.85
C PRO A 79 26.56 2.78 -8.97
N ASN A 80 27.10 2.16 -7.92
CA ASN A 80 28.49 1.69 -7.88
C ASN A 80 28.61 0.18 -8.14
N ARG A 81 27.51 -0.56 -7.93
CA ARG A 81 27.43 -2.01 -8.13
C ARG A 81 26.21 -2.36 -8.98
N LEU A 82 26.40 -2.33 -10.29
CA LEU A 82 25.30 -2.41 -11.25
C LEU A 82 24.50 -3.74 -11.22
N ASN A 83 25.00 -4.74 -10.52
CA ASN A 83 24.35 -6.03 -10.29
C ASN A 83 23.61 -6.12 -8.93
N HIS A 84 23.51 -5.02 -8.19
CA HIS A 84 22.79 -4.93 -6.94
C HIS A 84 21.54 -4.06 -7.10
N PHE A 85 20.41 -4.61 -6.71
CA PHE A 85 19.10 -3.94 -6.77
C PHE A 85 18.41 -3.98 -5.42
N SER A 86 17.51 -3.03 -5.21
CA SER A 86 16.59 -3.04 -4.09
C SER A 86 15.18 -2.78 -4.58
N ILE A 87 14.21 -3.56 -4.10
CA ILE A 87 12.80 -3.27 -4.29
C ILE A 87 12.31 -2.62 -3.00
N VAL A 88 11.60 -1.49 -3.13
CA VAL A 88 10.93 -0.81 -2.03
C VAL A 88 9.44 -0.82 -2.29
N GLU A 89 8.70 -1.47 -1.42
CA GLU A 89 7.27 -1.69 -1.56
C GLU A 89 6.53 -1.10 -0.36
N VAL A 90 5.35 -0.55 -0.62
CA VAL A 90 4.39 -0.15 0.41
C VAL A 90 3.03 -0.73 0.04
N TRP A 91 2.46 -1.52 0.92
CA TRP A 91 1.16 -2.17 0.77
C TRP A 91 0.17 -1.60 1.78
N ARG A 92 -1.11 -1.52 1.43
CA ARG A 92 -2.15 -1.07 2.36
C ARG A 92 -2.22 -1.98 3.60
N THR A 93 -2.12 -3.30 3.38
CA THR A 93 -2.19 -4.30 4.44
C THR A 93 -1.18 -5.43 4.19
N ARG A 94 -0.90 -6.21 5.22
CA ARG A 94 -0.14 -7.47 5.07
C ARG A 94 -0.85 -8.45 4.13
N GLN A 95 -2.17 -8.50 4.15
CA GLN A 95 -2.94 -9.40 3.30
C GLN A 95 -2.79 -9.05 1.82
N ASP A 96 -2.75 -7.77 1.46
CA ASP A 96 -2.49 -7.33 0.08
C ASP A 96 -1.10 -7.77 -0.39
N PHE A 97 -0.09 -7.67 0.47
CA PHE A 97 1.26 -8.19 0.19
C PHE A 97 1.28 -9.70 0.00
N GLU A 98 0.62 -10.46 0.85
CA GLU A 98 0.53 -11.92 0.72
C GLU A 98 -0.19 -12.34 -0.57
N ALA A 99 -1.23 -11.60 -0.98
CA ALA A 99 -1.90 -11.79 -2.26
C ALA A 99 -0.97 -11.50 -3.45
N HIS A 100 -0.15 -10.43 -3.37
CA HIS A 100 0.90 -10.13 -4.34
C HIS A 100 1.91 -11.27 -4.47
N LEU A 101 2.41 -11.82 -3.36
CA LEU A 101 3.34 -12.95 -3.39
C LEU A 101 2.72 -14.19 -4.05
N ALA A 102 1.42 -14.41 -3.89
CA ALA A 102 0.68 -15.52 -4.49
C ALA A 102 0.31 -15.30 -5.96
N ALA A 103 0.42 -14.06 -6.46
CA ALA A 103 0.06 -13.70 -7.83
C ALA A 103 0.94 -14.41 -8.87
N GLY A 104 0.37 -14.69 -10.05
CA GLY A 104 1.07 -15.41 -11.11
C GLY A 104 2.33 -14.70 -11.60
N HIS A 105 2.29 -13.37 -11.75
CA HIS A 105 3.44 -12.56 -12.18
C HIS A 105 4.57 -12.57 -11.14
N SER A 106 4.26 -12.58 -9.84
CA SER A 106 5.26 -12.66 -8.77
C SER A 106 5.97 -14.00 -8.75
N LYS A 107 5.22 -15.10 -8.89
CA LYS A 107 5.80 -16.45 -9.01
C LYS A 107 6.68 -16.58 -10.25
N ALA A 108 6.17 -16.13 -11.40
CA ALA A 108 6.91 -16.18 -12.66
C ALA A 108 8.20 -15.33 -12.62
N PHE A 109 8.16 -14.16 -12.00
CA PHE A 109 9.35 -13.34 -11.78
C PHE A 109 10.39 -14.08 -10.92
N ARG A 110 9.98 -14.62 -9.76
CA ARG A 110 10.86 -15.35 -8.85
C ARG A 110 11.53 -16.57 -9.52
N GLU A 111 10.77 -17.32 -10.30
CA GLU A 111 11.29 -18.45 -11.07
C GLU A 111 12.32 -18.03 -12.12
N LYS A 112 12.02 -16.96 -12.87
CA LYS A 112 12.91 -16.48 -13.95
C LYS A 112 14.21 -15.89 -13.42
N ILE A 113 14.19 -15.15 -12.32
CA ILE A 113 15.38 -14.48 -11.79
C ILE A 113 16.22 -15.43 -10.92
N GLN A 114 15.66 -16.50 -10.39
CA GLN A 114 16.35 -17.44 -9.49
C GLN A 114 17.71 -17.90 -9.99
N PRO A 115 17.88 -18.34 -11.26
CA PRO A 115 19.20 -18.80 -11.75
C PRO A 115 20.22 -17.66 -11.88
N MET A 116 19.81 -16.41 -11.81
CA MET A 116 20.68 -15.24 -11.91
C MET A 116 21.16 -14.73 -10.55
N LEU A 117 20.59 -15.24 -9.45
CA LEU A 117 20.88 -14.74 -8.10
C LEU A 117 22.27 -15.16 -7.62
N GLY A 118 23.01 -14.20 -7.07
CA GLY A 118 24.26 -14.42 -6.35
C GLY A 118 24.06 -14.76 -4.88
N SER A 119 22.90 -14.39 -4.33
CA SER A 119 22.44 -14.68 -2.97
C SER A 119 20.93 -14.85 -2.96
N PRO A 120 20.35 -15.53 -1.96
CA PRO A 120 18.90 -15.55 -1.77
C PRO A 120 18.33 -14.13 -1.63
N PHE A 121 17.03 -13.96 -1.94
CA PHE A 121 16.34 -12.72 -1.66
C PHE A 121 16.46 -12.36 -0.17
N ASP A 122 16.93 -11.16 0.12
CA ASP A 122 16.90 -10.59 1.47
C ASP A 122 15.66 -9.67 1.57
N GLU A 123 14.52 -10.26 1.89
CA GLU A 123 13.22 -9.60 1.97
C GLU A 123 12.88 -9.28 3.42
N ARG A 124 12.74 -8.00 3.75
CA ARG A 124 12.51 -7.51 5.12
C ARG A 124 11.23 -6.71 5.21
N LEU A 125 10.40 -7.07 6.18
CA LEU A 125 9.14 -6.41 6.47
C LEU A 125 9.31 -5.38 7.59
N HIS A 126 8.71 -4.21 7.37
CA HIS A 126 8.82 -3.07 8.28
C HIS A 126 7.46 -2.45 8.57
N LYS A 127 7.37 -1.77 9.69
CA LYS A 127 6.29 -0.84 10.03
C LYS A 127 6.88 0.56 10.17
N LEU A 128 6.07 1.58 9.88
CA LEU A 128 6.50 2.95 10.14
C LEU A 128 6.68 3.14 11.66
N LEU A 129 7.75 3.81 12.04
CA LEU A 129 7.90 4.26 13.43
C LEU A 129 6.93 5.42 13.68
N PRO A 130 6.24 5.42 14.83
CA PRO A 130 5.31 6.49 15.22
C PRO A 130 6.03 7.80 15.48
#